data_cc6006c9cc85363564b11cf621f6420f
#
_entry.id   cc6006c9cc85363564b11cf621f6420f
#
_cell.length_a   1.000
_cell.length_b   1.000
_cell.length_c   1.000
_cell.angle_alpha   90.00
_cell.angle_beta   90.00
_cell.angle_gamma   90.00
#
_symmetry.space_group_name_H-M   'P 1'
#
loop_
_entity.id
_entity.type
_entity.pdbx_description
1 polymer ?
#
loop_
_entity_poly.entity_id
_entity_poly.type
_entity_poly.pdbx_seq_one_letter_code
_entity_poly.pdbx_strand_id
1 'polypeptide(L)'
;MGENRMAGTEDWEIVKAVNPEKGQAQVFRLRKTKPHGTHVRSLLTALSIRWSYDPASVFPKGEEKEAILKFERATDRLTEENGHSELVLVATGMGVKEWLYYVDDPSLFMATLKDVLGGEEPYPISVEWYEDPQWNLWRQTVDAVDERAGT
;
A
#
# COMPACT_ATOMS: atom_id res chain seq x y z
N MET A 1 -21.79 15.14 -10.71
CA MET A 1 -20.53 15.31 -11.39
C MET A 1 -19.54 14.26 -11.04
N GLY A 2 -18.59 14.06 -11.91
CA GLY A 2 -17.55 13.09 -11.68
C GLY A 2 -16.46 13.55 -10.75
N GLU A 3 -16.50 14.76 -10.29
CA GLU A 3 -15.43 15.36 -9.50
C GLU A 3 -15.13 14.59 -8.23
N ASN A 4 -16.13 14.07 -7.56
CA ASN A 4 -15.91 13.39 -6.31
C ASN A 4 -15.04 12.16 -6.46
N ARG A 5 -15.32 11.33 -7.47
CA ARG A 5 -14.49 10.16 -7.65
C ARG A 5 -13.13 10.54 -8.23
N MET A 6 -13.08 11.63 -9.01
CA MET A 6 -11.81 12.11 -9.51
C MET A 6 -10.94 12.66 -8.39
N ALA A 7 -11.56 13.29 -7.39
CA ALA A 7 -10.81 13.80 -6.26
C ALA A 7 -10.04 12.70 -5.54
N GLY A 8 -10.66 11.53 -5.39
CA GLY A 8 -9.99 10.40 -4.76
C GLY A 8 -8.83 9.87 -5.57
N THR A 9 -8.93 9.94 -6.90
CA THR A 9 -7.87 9.45 -7.77
C THR A 9 -6.80 10.48 -8.06
N GLU A 10 -7.14 11.77 -7.95
CA GLU A 10 -6.19 12.84 -8.19
C GLU A 10 -5.03 12.83 -7.22
N ASP A 11 -5.25 12.33 -6.01
CA ASP A 11 -4.21 12.25 -5.00
C ASP A 11 -3.21 11.13 -5.26
N TRP A 12 -3.54 10.21 -6.15
CA TRP A 12 -2.70 9.06 -6.43
C TRP A 12 -1.88 9.29 -7.70
N GLU A 13 -0.61 8.91 -7.62
CA GLU A 13 0.27 8.91 -8.78
C GLU A 13 0.89 7.54 -8.95
N ILE A 14 1.20 7.21 -10.19
CA ILE A 14 1.97 6.01 -10.50
C ILE A 14 3.34 6.48 -10.95
N VAL A 15 4.38 6.06 -10.25
CA VAL A 15 5.75 6.48 -10.53
C VAL A 15 6.60 5.24 -10.76
N LYS A 16 7.34 5.23 -11.87
CA LYS A 16 8.33 4.20 -12.12
C LYS A 16 9.70 4.78 -11.75
N ALA A 17 10.41 4.06 -10.91
CA ALA A 17 11.73 4.47 -10.47
C ALA A 17 12.69 3.30 -10.62
N VAL A 18 13.99 3.61 -10.74
CA VAL A 18 15.01 2.58 -10.85
C VAL A 18 15.81 2.57 -9.57
N ASN A 19 15.97 1.38 -8.98
CA ASN A 19 16.80 1.24 -7.80
C ASN A 19 18.25 1.49 -8.20
N PRO A 20 18.91 2.50 -7.59
CA PRO A 20 20.25 2.89 -8.04
C PRO A 20 21.31 1.82 -7.78
N GLU A 21 21.12 0.96 -6.81
CA GLU A 21 22.11 -0.07 -6.51
C GLU A 21 21.99 -1.27 -7.41
N LYS A 22 20.77 -1.68 -7.74
CA LYS A 22 20.53 -2.91 -8.48
C LYS A 22 20.10 -2.69 -9.92
N GLY A 23 19.83 -1.44 -10.30
CA GLY A 23 19.39 -1.12 -11.65
C GLY A 23 18.05 -1.68 -12.03
N GLN A 24 17.26 -2.14 -11.03
CA GLN A 24 15.97 -2.75 -11.30
C GLN A 24 14.85 -1.74 -11.14
N ALA A 25 13.82 -1.87 -11.98
CA ALA A 25 12.68 -0.99 -11.93
C ALA A 25 11.75 -1.35 -10.77
N GLN A 26 11.16 -0.33 -10.19
CA GLN A 26 10.09 -0.46 -9.20
C GLN A 26 8.96 0.45 -9.62
N VAL A 27 7.73 0.03 -9.35
CA VAL A 27 6.57 0.86 -9.62
C VAL A 27 5.91 1.18 -8.30
N PHE A 28 5.67 2.46 -8.10
CA PHE A 28 5.02 2.97 -6.90
C PHE A 28 3.68 3.56 -7.28
N ARG A 29 2.64 3.17 -6.58
CA ARG A 29 1.35 3.84 -6.63
C ARG A 29 1.19 4.48 -5.26
N LEU A 30 1.18 5.79 -5.21
CA LEU A 30 1.25 6.47 -3.93
C LEU A 30 0.40 7.73 -3.90
N ARG A 31 0.00 8.11 -2.70
CA ARG A 31 -0.64 9.40 -2.48
C ARG A 31 0.45 10.45 -2.31
N LYS A 32 0.28 11.56 -3.02
CA LYS A 32 1.22 12.68 -2.93
C LYS A 32 0.89 13.60 -1.76
N THR A 33 -0.37 13.61 -1.34
CA THR A 33 -0.83 14.45 -0.24
C THR A 33 -1.52 13.58 0.80
N LYS A 34 -1.47 14.05 2.04
CA LYS A 34 -2.10 13.33 3.15
C LYS A 34 -3.62 13.35 2.96
N PRO A 35 -4.29 12.22 3.18
CA PRO A 35 -5.74 12.17 3.02
C PRO A 35 -6.46 13.17 3.93
N HIS A 36 -7.63 13.60 3.48
CA HIS A 36 -8.46 14.51 4.25
C HIS A 36 -9.45 13.73 5.10
N GLY A 37 -9.95 14.38 6.13
CA GLY A 37 -10.96 13.80 7.00
C GLY A 37 -10.52 13.83 8.45
N THR A 38 -11.49 13.95 9.35
CA THR A 38 -11.18 14.00 10.78
C THR A 38 -10.63 12.68 11.30
N HIS A 39 -11.03 11.57 10.68
CA HIS A 39 -10.54 10.25 11.09
C HIS A 39 -9.02 10.12 10.93
N VAL A 40 -8.43 10.87 10.01
CA VAL A 40 -6.99 10.76 9.73
C VAL A 40 -6.15 11.07 10.96
N ARG A 41 -6.65 11.93 11.84
CA ARG A 41 -5.94 12.29 13.06
C ARG A 41 -5.73 11.11 14.00
N SER A 42 -6.54 10.08 13.87
CA SER A 42 -6.43 8.88 14.71
C SER A 42 -5.58 7.79 14.10
N LEU A 43 -5.11 7.98 12.87
CA LEU A 43 -4.34 6.97 12.16
C LEU A 43 -2.86 7.15 12.46
N LEU A 44 -2.44 6.66 13.60
CA LEU A 44 -1.11 6.92 14.16
C LEU A 44 -0.14 5.78 14.01
N THR A 45 -0.55 4.68 13.40
CA THR A 45 0.28 3.48 13.27
C THR A 45 0.46 3.15 11.80
N ALA A 46 1.72 3.01 11.38
CA ALA A 46 2.06 2.54 10.03
C ALA A 46 2.01 1.02 10.03
N LEU A 47 1.31 0.44 9.06
CA LEU A 47 1.17 -1.00 8.95
C LEU A 47 1.49 -1.40 7.51
N SER A 48 2.45 -2.31 7.37
CA SER A 48 2.94 -2.76 6.07
C SER A 48 2.57 -4.22 5.85
N ILE A 49 1.96 -4.51 4.71
CA ILE A 49 1.70 -5.88 4.26
C ILE A 49 2.64 -6.15 3.10
N ARG A 50 3.37 -7.26 3.15
CA ARG A 50 4.32 -7.64 2.09
C ARG A 50 4.02 -9.02 1.55
N TRP A 51 4.11 -9.13 0.24
CA TRP A 51 3.97 -10.38 -0.48
C TRP A 51 5.22 -10.58 -1.31
N SER A 52 6.02 -11.60 -1.00
CA SER A 52 7.24 -11.90 -1.75
C SER A 52 6.93 -12.76 -2.96
N TYR A 53 7.48 -12.40 -4.09
CA TYR A 53 7.37 -13.17 -5.31
C TYR A 53 8.77 -13.40 -5.91
N ASP A 54 8.85 -14.06 -7.05
CA ASP A 54 10.14 -14.38 -7.67
C ASP A 54 10.94 -13.11 -7.97
N PRO A 55 12.10 -12.91 -7.30
CA PRO A 55 12.88 -11.69 -7.50
C PRO A 55 13.48 -11.57 -8.89
N ALA A 56 13.51 -12.64 -9.67
CA ALA A 56 13.96 -12.56 -11.07
C ALA A 56 12.93 -11.86 -11.94
N SER A 57 11.69 -11.76 -11.49
CA SER A 57 10.63 -11.05 -12.21
C SER A 57 10.48 -9.66 -11.68
N VAL A 58 10.37 -8.66 -12.57
CA VAL A 58 10.10 -7.29 -12.12
C VAL A 58 8.72 -7.23 -11.52
N PHE A 59 7.77 -7.93 -12.11
CA PHE A 59 6.38 -7.97 -11.65
C PHE A 59 5.93 -9.40 -11.44
N PRO A 60 4.95 -9.63 -10.56
CA PRO A 60 4.35 -10.95 -10.42
C PRO A 60 3.74 -11.40 -11.72
N LYS A 61 3.76 -12.71 -11.99
CA LYS A 61 3.27 -13.29 -13.23
C LYS A 61 2.38 -14.48 -12.96
N GLY A 62 1.56 -14.84 -13.96
CA GLY A 62 0.79 -16.07 -13.95
C GLY A 62 -0.17 -16.18 -12.78
N GLU A 63 -0.17 -17.34 -12.16
CA GLU A 63 -1.08 -17.63 -11.04
C GLU A 63 -0.83 -16.73 -9.85
N GLU A 64 0.42 -16.37 -9.62
CA GLU A 64 0.75 -15.49 -8.51
C GLU A 64 0.19 -14.10 -8.73
N LYS A 65 0.25 -13.61 -9.96
CA LYS A 65 -0.36 -12.34 -10.32
C LYS A 65 -1.86 -12.36 -10.03
N GLU A 66 -2.52 -13.44 -10.43
CA GLU A 66 -3.96 -13.58 -10.21
C GLU A 66 -4.29 -13.64 -8.72
N ALA A 67 -3.47 -14.34 -7.95
CA ALA A 67 -3.67 -14.44 -6.51
C ALA A 67 -3.54 -13.08 -5.84
N ILE A 68 -2.56 -12.29 -6.26
CA ILE A 68 -2.36 -10.95 -5.73
C ILE A 68 -3.54 -10.03 -6.08
N LEU A 69 -4.04 -10.13 -7.31
CA LEU A 69 -5.19 -9.32 -7.71
C LEU A 69 -6.43 -9.69 -6.90
N LYS A 70 -6.61 -10.99 -6.64
CA LYS A 70 -7.71 -11.43 -5.80
C LYS A 70 -7.58 -10.86 -4.39
N PHE A 71 -6.37 -10.88 -3.85
CA PHE A 71 -6.08 -10.31 -2.55
C PHE A 71 -6.41 -8.82 -2.52
N GLU A 72 -5.99 -8.10 -3.54
CA GLU A 72 -6.24 -6.65 -3.60
C GLU A 72 -7.74 -6.33 -3.69
N ARG A 73 -8.49 -7.12 -4.46
CA ARG A 73 -9.93 -6.91 -4.52
C ARG A 73 -10.59 -7.14 -3.17
N ALA A 74 -10.12 -8.14 -2.43
CA ALA A 74 -10.66 -8.39 -1.10
C ALA A 74 -10.33 -7.27 -0.13
N THR A 75 -9.08 -6.76 -0.19
CA THR A 75 -8.64 -5.75 0.75
C THR A 75 -9.11 -4.34 0.41
N ASP A 76 -9.62 -4.11 -0.79
CA ASP A 76 -10.21 -2.81 -1.14
C ASP A 76 -11.27 -2.39 -0.13
N ARG A 77 -11.98 -3.38 0.43
CA ARG A 77 -13.03 -3.07 1.41
C ARG A 77 -12.48 -2.55 2.73
N LEU A 78 -11.21 -2.75 3.00
CA LEU A 78 -10.62 -2.30 4.25
C LEU A 78 -10.61 -0.79 4.38
N THR A 79 -10.46 -0.09 3.27
CA THR A 79 -10.33 1.37 3.28
C THR A 79 -11.60 2.07 2.86
N GLU A 80 -12.55 1.34 2.30
CA GLU A 80 -13.80 1.95 1.90
C GLU A 80 -14.66 2.21 3.13
N GLU A 81 -14.94 3.46 3.41
CA GLU A 81 -15.96 3.89 4.36
C GLU A 81 -15.74 3.54 5.83
N ASN A 82 -14.66 2.87 6.20
CA ASN A 82 -14.56 2.45 7.60
C ASN A 82 -13.94 3.48 8.53
N GLY A 83 -13.18 4.44 8.01
CA GLY A 83 -12.58 5.47 8.82
C GLY A 83 -11.46 4.99 9.75
N HIS A 84 -11.09 3.73 9.71
CA HIS A 84 -10.10 3.13 10.61
C HIS A 84 -8.76 2.89 9.94
N SER A 85 -8.68 3.07 8.64
CA SER A 85 -7.43 2.85 7.91
C SER A 85 -7.43 3.64 6.61
N GLU A 86 -6.22 3.92 6.13
CA GLU A 86 -6.01 4.55 4.82
C GLU A 86 -4.83 3.86 4.15
N LEU A 87 -5.03 3.41 2.94
CA LEU A 87 -3.94 2.91 2.11
C LEU A 87 -3.26 4.12 1.47
N VAL A 88 -1.94 4.21 1.59
CA VAL A 88 -1.23 5.39 1.09
C VAL A 88 -0.16 5.07 0.07
N LEU A 89 0.25 3.80 -0.05
CA LEU A 89 1.34 3.44 -0.93
C LEU A 89 1.26 1.98 -1.30
N VAL A 90 1.49 1.67 -2.58
CA VAL A 90 1.69 0.30 -3.05
C VAL A 90 2.97 0.30 -3.86
N ALA A 91 3.95 -0.49 -3.45
CA ALA A 91 5.22 -0.61 -4.15
C ALA A 91 5.36 -2.01 -4.73
N THR A 92 5.76 -2.11 -5.99
CA THR A 92 5.94 -3.39 -6.65
C THR A 92 7.30 -3.40 -7.34
N GLY A 93 8.10 -4.40 -7.06
CA GLY A 93 9.38 -4.57 -7.70
C GLY A 93 10.36 -5.28 -6.79
N MET A 94 11.43 -5.79 -7.38
CA MET A 94 12.52 -6.43 -6.64
C MET A 94 12.06 -7.61 -5.80
N GLY A 95 11.04 -8.33 -6.28
CA GLY A 95 10.57 -9.54 -5.63
C GLY A 95 9.57 -9.33 -4.51
N VAL A 96 9.09 -8.11 -4.31
CA VAL A 96 8.16 -7.81 -3.23
C VAL A 96 7.08 -6.87 -3.70
N LYS A 97 5.85 -7.16 -3.31
CA LYS A 97 4.78 -6.18 -3.41
C LYS A 97 4.39 -5.80 -2.00
N GLU A 98 4.33 -4.50 -1.75
CA GLU A 98 4.10 -3.98 -0.40
C GLU A 98 2.95 -2.97 -0.42
N TRP A 99 2.06 -3.08 0.56
CA TRP A 99 0.95 -2.14 0.77
C TRP A 99 1.18 -1.46 2.10
N LEU A 100 1.24 -0.14 2.11
CA LEU A 100 1.41 0.63 3.33
C LEU A 100 0.10 1.30 3.71
N TYR A 101 -0.36 0.98 4.91
CA TYR A 101 -1.56 1.57 5.49
C TYR A 101 -1.19 2.40 6.71
N TYR A 102 -2.02 3.39 7.02
CA TYR A 102 -2.03 3.99 8.35
C TYR A 102 -3.34 3.62 9.00
N VAL A 103 -3.26 3.16 10.24
CA VAL A 103 -4.41 2.59 10.93
C VAL A 103 -4.50 3.18 12.34
N ASP A 104 -5.72 3.14 12.91
CA ASP A 104 -5.91 3.58 14.30
C ASP A 104 -5.63 2.46 15.28
N ASP A 105 -6.01 1.25 14.95
CA ASP A 105 -5.86 0.09 15.85
C ASP A 105 -5.40 -1.10 15.02
N PRO A 106 -4.11 -1.47 15.12
CA PRO A 106 -3.60 -2.57 14.29
C PRO A 106 -4.26 -3.92 14.61
N SER A 107 -4.67 -4.15 15.84
CA SER A 107 -5.37 -5.40 16.17
C SER A 107 -6.72 -5.48 15.49
N LEU A 108 -7.45 -4.38 15.48
CA LEU A 108 -8.72 -4.31 14.77
C LEU A 108 -8.51 -4.48 13.27
N PHE A 109 -7.48 -3.83 12.73
CA PHE A 109 -7.16 -3.96 11.31
C PHE A 109 -6.90 -5.42 10.96
N MET A 110 -6.10 -6.12 11.76
CA MET A 110 -5.78 -7.53 11.51
C MET A 110 -7.03 -8.41 11.57
N ALA A 111 -7.92 -8.15 12.51
CA ALA A 111 -9.16 -8.89 12.59
C ALA A 111 -10.03 -8.67 11.34
N THR A 112 -10.11 -7.43 10.90
CA THR A 112 -10.88 -7.08 9.72
C THR A 112 -10.26 -7.67 8.46
N LEU A 113 -8.92 -7.63 8.36
CA LEU A 113 -8.20 -8.25 7.25
C LEU A 113 -8.52 -9.73 7.16
N LYS A 114 -8.44 -10.43 8.29
CA LYS A 114 -8.73 -11.85 8.32
C LYS A 114 -10.17 -12.12 7.86
N ASP A 115 -11.09 -11.28 8.27
CA ASP A 115 -12.49 -11.41 7.92
C ASP A 115 -12.73 -11.22 6.42
N VAL A 116 -12.15 -10.15 5.83
CA VAL A 116 -12.35 -9.90 4.40
C VAL A 116 -11.68 -10.94 3.52
N LEU A 117 -10.64 -11.59 4.03
CA LEU A 117 -9.98 -12.67 3.29
C LEU A 117 -10.76 -14.00 3.34
N GLY A 118 -11.81 -14.04 4.15
CA GLY A 118 -12.76 -15.14 4.14
C GLY A 118 -12.31 -16.44 4.77
N GLY A 119 -11.23 -16.43 5.50
CA GLY A 119 -10.77 -17.64 6.20
C GLY A 119 -10.31 -18.76 5.29
N GLU A 120 -10.04 -18.46 4.03
CA GLU A 120 -9.49 -19.43 3.08
C GLU A 120 -8.02 -19.70 3.40
N GLU A 121 -7.36 -20.45 2.54
CA GLU A 121 -5.95 -20.75 2.73
C GLU A 121 -5.17 -19.46 3.01
N PRO A 122 -4.22 -19.52 3.94
CA PRO A 122 -3.47 -18.32 4.28
C PRO A 122 -2.70 -17.81 3.06
N TYR A 123 -2.79 -16.48 2.86
CA TYR A 123 -2.00 -15.84 1.82
C TYR A 123 -0.54 -15.73 2.29
N PRO A 124 0.42 -15.80 1.37
CA PRO A 124 1.84 -15.73 1.73
C PRO A 124 2.28 -14.29 2.00
N ILE A 125 1.67 -13.69 3.00
CA ILE A 125 1.96 -12.30 3.36
C ILE A 125 2.62 -12.23 4.73
N SER A 126 3.39 -11.17 4.92
CA SER A 126 3.91 -10.81 6.24
C SER A 126 3.40 -9.42 6.57
N VAL A 127 3.18 -9.16 7.85
CA VAL A 127 2.62 -7.88 8.30
C VAL A 127 3.47 -7.36 9.46
N GLU A 128 3.82 -6.09 9.38
CA GLU A 128 4.54 -5.42 10.46
C GLU A 128 3.90 -4.07 10.69
N TRP A 129 3.94 -3.59 11.92
CA TRP A 129 3.46 -2.24 12.21
C TRP A 129 4.26 -1.60 13.31
N TYR A 130 4.29 -0.27 13.32
CA TYR A 130 4.90 0.50 14.38
C TYR A 130 4.26 1.88 14.43
N GLU A 131 4.40 2.53 15.57
CA GLU A 131 3.83 3.86 15.74
C GLU A 131 4.54 4.87 14.85
N ASP A 132 3.75 5.66 14.13
CA ASP A 132 4.27 6.69 13.24
C ASP A 132 3.27 7.84 13.16
N PRO A 133 3.05 8.55 14.27
CA PRO A 133 1.98 9.56 14.33
C PRO A 133 2.20 10.72 13.38
N GLN A 134 3.43 10.97 12.95
CA GLN A 134 3.74 12.05 12.02
C GLN A 134 3.74 11.59 10.56
N TRP A 135 3.47 10.31 10.32
CA TRP A 135 3.47 9.73 8.96
C TRP A 135 4.82 9.89 8.28
N ASN A 136 5.90 9.72 9.04
CA ASN A 136 7.25 9.91 8.51
C ASN A 136 7.63 8.90 7.44
N LEU A 137 7.20 7.66 7.60
CA LEU A 137 7.53 6.63 6.62
C LEU A 137 6.95 6.97 5.25
N TRP A 138 5.68 7.36 5.21
CA TRP A 138 5.03 7.78 3.97
C TRP A 138 5.74 8.98 3.35
N ARG A 139 6.01 10.01 4.17
CA ARG A 139 6.62 11.23 3.69
C ARG A 139 8.02 10.97 3.12
N GLN A 140 8.83 10.20 3.85
CA GLN A 140 10.18 9.88 3.40
C GLN A 140 10.16 9.06 2.11
N THR A 141 9.19 8.16 1.99
CA THR A 141 9.07 7.34 0.79
C THR A 141 8.67 8.19 -0.42
N VAL A 142 7.70 9.10 -0.24
CA VAL A 142 7.28 10.00 -1.32
C VAL A 142 8.47 10.84 -1.79
N ASP A 143 9.22 11.40 -0.85
CA ASP A 143 10.37 12.24 -1.19
C ASP A 143 11.44 11.44 -1.93
N ALA A 144 11.73 10.23 -1.46
CA ALA A 144 12.74 9.40 -2.09
C ALA A 144 12.34 8.96 -3.49
N VAL A 145 11.06 8.65 -3.69
CA VAL A 145 10.55 8.26 -5.00
C VAL A 145 10.63 9.44 -5.97
N ASP A 146 10.24 10.63 -5.52
CA ASP A 146 10.31 11.82 -6.35
C ASP A 146 11.75 12.12 -6.78
N GLU A 147 12.71 11.97 -5.89
CA GLU A 147 14.11 12.19 -6.24
C GLU A 147 14.58 11.20 -7.30
N ARG A 148 14.26 9.92 -7.15
CA ARG A 148 14.68 8.90 -8.10
C ARG A 148 14.02 9.08 -9.46
N ALA A 149 12.76 9.46 -9.47
CA ALA A 149 12.02 9.66 -10.72
C ALA A 149 12.46 10.93 -11.42
N GLY A 150 12.91 11.94 -10.65
CA GLY A 150 13.32 13.22 -11.20
C GLY A 150 14.72 13.20 -11.79
N THR A 151 15.50 12.19 -11.49
CA THR A 151 16.84 12.07 -12.04
C THR A 151 16.92 11.02 -13.14
#